data_1bb02de08ee1e6e5183b6ae7d4422be5
#
_entry.id   1bb02de08ee1e6e5183b6ae7d4422be5
#
_cell.length_a   1.000
_cell.length_b   1.000
_cell.length_c   1.000
_cell.angle_alpha   90.00
_cell.angle_beta   90.00
_cell.angle_gamma   90.00
#
_symmetry.space_group_name_H-M   'P 1'
#
loop_
_entity.id
_entity.type
_entity.pdbx_description
1 polymer ?
#
loop_
_entity_poly.entity_id
_entity_poly.type
_entity_poly.pdbx_seq_one_letter_code
_entity_poly.pdbx_strand_id
1 'polypeptide(L)'
;MKNRSYLKEYELDSDVKKIRFGKIGKILSLYENINEFQKPTIQSIRENLRTGRGYYIEKDKKIVSMAKSTAESTTHAMIVGVGTHPMYRNKGYATKCIVKLCNNLINEKKKPCLFYDNEDAGKIYKKLGFKEVGQWVIYYV
;
A
#
# COMPACT_ATOMS: atom_id res chain seq x y z
N MET A 1 -3.86 1.46 22.40
CA MET A 1 -3.03 1.11 21.26
C MET A 1 -2.61 2.35 20.50
N LYS A 2 -1.39 2.78 20.72
CA LYS A 2 -0.83 4.02 20.18
C LYS A 2 -0.94 4.11 18.66
N ASN A 3 -0.73 2.99 17.97
CA ASN A 3 -0.68 2.98 16.52
C ASN A 3 -2.06 3.12 15.88
N ARG A 4 -3.11 2.73 16.58
CA ARG A 4 -4.47 2.86 16.08
C ARG A 4 -4.93 4.31 16.05
N SER A 5 -4.50 5.13 17.04
CA SER A 5 -4.74 6.58 16.99
C SER A 5 -4.01 7.25 15.84
N TYR A 6 -2.76 6.84 15.61
CA TYR A 6 -1.96 7.34 14.49
C TYR A 6 -2.61 7.02 13.15
N LEU A 7 -3.11 5.77 12.99
CA LEU A 7 -3.81 5.38 11.78
C LEU A 7 -5.07 6.22 11.56
N LYS A 8 -5.81 6.53 12.62
CA LYS A 8 -7.02 7.34 12.52
C LYS A 8 -6.77 8.76 12.02
N GLU A 9 -5.63 9.36 12.34
CA GLU A 9 -5.28 10.69 11.86
C GLU A 9 -5.22 10.75 10.34
N TYR A 10 -4.76 9.67 9.69
CA TYR A 10 -4.68 9.61 8.24
C TYR A 10 -6.00 9.21 7.58
N GLU A 11 -6.94 8.66 8.34
CA GLU A 11 -8.21 8.17 7.80
C GLU A 11 -9.06 9.30 7.20
N LEU A 12 -8.88 10.53 7.68
CA LEU A 12 -9.61 11.70 7.20
C LEU A 12 -9.00 12.30 5.92
N ASP A 13 -7.92 11.73 5.41
CA ASP A 13 -7.26 12.27 4.22
C ASP A 13 -8.04 11.90 2.96
N SER A 14 -8.70 12.90 2.37
CA SER A 14 -9.52 12.72 1.17
C SER A 14 -8.71 12.54 -0.12
N ASP A 15 -7.38 12.75 -0.07
CA ASP A 15 -6.52 12.58 -1.24
C ASP A 15 -6.31 11.12 -1.62
N VAL A 16 -6.55 10.20 -0.67
CA VAL A 16 -6.34 8.77 -0.91
C VAL A 16 -7.62 8.15 -1.45
N LYS A 17 -7.55 7.60 -2.66
CA LYS A 17 -8.70 7.02 -3.35
C LYS A 17 -8.48 5.54 -3.62
N LYS A 18 -9.56 4.78 -3.67
CA LYS A 18 -9.52 3.35 -4.01
C LYS A 18 -9.23 3.17 -5.49
N ILE A 19 -8.33 2.23 -5.81
CA ILE A 19 -8.02 1.90 -7.20
C ILE A 19 -9.19 1.14 -7.82
N ARG A 20 -9.63 1.61 -8.99
CA ARG A 20 -10.67 0.96 -9.79
C ARG A 20 -10.07 0.50 -11.12
N PHE A 21 -10.73 -0.42 -11.80
CA PHE A 21 -10.23 -0.97 -13.06
C PHE A 21 -9.90 0.09 -14.10
N GLY A 22 -10.63 1.20 -14.14
CA GLY A 22 -10.37 2.29 -15.08
C GLY A 22 -9.05 3.01 -14.85
N LYS A 23 -8.36 2.76 -13.74
CA LYS A 23 -7.08 3.39 -13.42
C LYS A 23 -5.86 2.52 -13.73
N ILE A 24 -6.07 1.32 -14.29
CA ILE A 24 -4.96 0.38 -14.57
C ILE A 24 -3.87 1.02 -15.45
N GLY A 25 -4.24 1.79 -16.46
CA GLY A 25 -3.26 2.48 -17.31
C GLY A 25 -2.34 3.41 -16.53
N LYS A 26 -2.91 4.16 -15.58
CA LYS A 26 -2.13 5.07 -14.74
C LYS A 26 -1.26 4.32 -13.73
N ILE A 27 -1.73 3.17 -13.25
CA ILE A 27 -0.94 2.28 -12.38
C ILE A 27 0.27 1.75 -13.15
N LEU A 28 0.09 1.30 -14.39
CA LEU A 28 1.19 0.85 -15.22
C LEU A 28 2.23 1.95 -15.42
N SER A 29 1.79 3.18 -15.66
CA SER A 29 2.69 4.33 -15.80
C SER A 29 3.51 4.55 -14.54
N LEU A 30 2.91 4.38 -13.36
CA LEU A 30 3.65 4.49 -12.12
C LEU A 30 4.72 3.41 -12.00
N TYR A 31 4.40 2.16 -12.32
CA TYR A 31 5.40 1.08 -12.30
C TYR A 31 6.58 1.38 -13.22
N GLU A 32 6.34 1.98 -14.37
CA GLU A 32 7.40 2.34 -15.31
C GLU A 32 8.37 3.37 -14.75
N ASN A 33 7.91 4.21 -13.83
CA ASN A 33 8.73 5.26 -13.21
C ASN A 33 9.43 4.80 -11.94
N ILE A 34 9.16 3.60 -11.47
CA ILE A 34 9.80 3.04 -10.27
C ILE A 34 10.69 1.89 -10.71
N ASN A 35 12.01 2.14 -10.76
CA ASN A 35 12.98 1.19 -11.30
C ASN A 35 13.09 -0.10 -10.47
N GLU A 36 12.77 -0.05 -9.19
CA GLU A 36 12.85 -1.19 -8.29
C GLU A 36 11.74 -2.21 -8.50
N PHE A 37 10.70 -1.86 -9.27
CA PHE A 37 9.59 -2.74 -9.53
C PHE A 37 9.77 -3.49 -10.85
N GLN A 38 9.42 -4.77 -10.86
CA GLN A 38 9.22 -5.49 -12.11
C GLN A 38 7.92 -4.99 -12.74
N LYS A 39 7.93 -4.81 -14.05
CA LYS A 39 6.73 -4.37 -14.77
C LYS A 39 5.68 -5.47 -14.75
N PRO A 40 4.50 -5.25 -14.15
CA PRO A 40 3.41 -6.21 -14.23
C PRO A 40 2.71 -6.10 -15.59
N THR A 41 1.94 -7.11 -15.93
CA THR A 41 1.04 -7.05 -17.08
C THR A 41 -0.29 -6.43 -16.65
N ILE A 42 -1.06 -5.93 -17.62
CA ILE A 42 -2.42 -5.46 -17.36
C ILE A 42 -3.24 -6.56 -16.71
N GLN A 43 -3.08 -7.79 -17.18
CA GLN A 43 -3.81 -8.94 -16.66
C GLN A 43 -3.49 -9.21 -15.19
N SER A 44 -2.22 -9.10 -14.80
CA SER A 44 -1.83 -9.35 -13.42
C SER A 44 -2.36 -8.26 -12.47
N ILE A 45 -2.38 -7.00 -12.90
CA ILE A 45 -2.95 -5.91 -12.10
C ILE A 45 -4.47 -6.11 -11.95
N ARG A 46 -5.13 -6.48 -13.04
CA ARG A 46 -6.58 -6.72 -13.02
C ARG A 46 -6.93 -7.86 -12.06
N GLU A 47 -6.16 -8.95 -12.08
CA GLU A 47 -6.34 -10.08 -11.18
C GLU A 47 -6.11 -9.69 -9.73
N ASN A 48 -5.09 -8.88 -9.48
CA ASN A 48 -4.82 -8.34 -8.15
C ASN A 48 -6.00 -7.55 -7.61
N LEU A 49 -6.62 -6.72 -8.46
CA LEU A 49 -7.77 -5.90 -8.04
C LEU A 49 -9.05 -6.71 -7.86
N ARG A 50 -9.15 -7.88 -8.51
CA ARG A 50 -10.29 -8.78 -8.32
C ARG A 50 -10.24 -9.49 -6.97
N THR A 51 -9.05 -9.87 -6.52
CA THR A 51 -8.86 -10.67 -5.31
C THR A 51 -8.35 -9.86 -4.12
N GLY A 52 -8.01 -8.62 -4.35
CA GLY A 52 -7.53 -7.70 -3.33
C GLY A 52 -8.07 -6.30 -3.60
N ARG A 53 -7.35 -5.32 -3.09
CA ARG A 53 -7.73 -3.91 -3.25
C ARG A 53 -6.47 -3.05 -3.28
N GLY A 54 -6.63 -1.79 -3.59
CA GLY A 54 -5.53 -0.85 -3.54
C GLY A 54 -6.02 0.58 -3.41
N TYR A 55 -5.10 1.43 -2.98
CA TYR A 55 -5.35 2.86 -2.78
C TYR A 55 -4.23 3.66 -3.40
N TYR A 56 -4.55 4.85 -3.88
CA TYR A 56 -3.60 5.68 -4.59
C TYR A 56 -3.80 7.16 -4.28
N ILE A 57 -2.77 7.94 -4.57
CA ILE A 57 -2.83 9.40 -4.59
C ILE A 57 -2.50 9.84 -6.01
N GLU A 58 -3.29 10.78 -6.51
CA GLU A 58 -3.10 11.35 -7.85
C GLU A 58 -2.70 12.82 -7.72
N LYS A 59 -1.65 13.21 -8.44
CA LYS A 59 -1.21 14.60 -8.56
C LYS A 59 -0.83 14.85 -10.01
N ASP A 60 -1.13 16.05 -10.52
CA ASP A 60 -0.80 16.42 -11.89
C ASP A 60 -1.29 15.39 -12.93
N LYS A 61 -2.48 14.87 -12.70
CA LYS A 61 -3.14 13.86 -13.57
C LYS A 61 -2.41 12.52 -13.66
N LYS A 62 -1.50 12.24 -12.71
CA LYS A 62 -0.76 10.98 -12.62
C LYS A 62 -1.02 10.32 -11.28
N ILE A 63 -1.02 9.01 -11.25
CA ILE A 63 -0.94 8.29 -9.99
C ILE A 63 0.53 8.36 -9.54
N VAL A 64 0.75 8.98 -8.38
CA VAL A 64 2.12 9.23 -7.89
C VAL A 64 2.51 8.34 -6.72
N SER A 65 1.55 7.71 -6.07
CA SER A 65 1.81 6.78 -4.98
C SER A 65 0.68 5.78 -4.86
N MET A 66 0.99 4.58 -4.39
CA MET A 66 0.00 3.53 -4.22
C MET A 66 0.42 2.50 -3.18
N ALA A 67 -0.55 1.77 -2.66
CA ALA A 67 -0.36 0.56 -1.85
C ALA A 67 -1.51 -0.40 -2.18
N LYS A 68 -1.18 -1.67 -2.36
CA LYS A 68 -2.17 -2.68 -2.75
C LYS A 68 -2.11 -3.88 -1.83
N SER A 69 -3.20 -4.64 -1.79
CA SER A 69 -3.23 -5.94 -1.14
C SER A 69 -3.32 -7.05 -2.18
N THR A 70 -2.92 -8.24 -1.76
CA THR A 70 -3.10 -9.47 -2.52
C THR A 70 -3.31 -10.61 -1.54
N ALA A 71 -3.73 -11.76 -2.04
CA ALA A 71 -3.93 -12.96 -1.23
C ALA A 71 -4.81 -12.68 0.00
N GLU A 72 -5.87 -11.89 -0.15
CA GLU A 72 -6.79 -11.62 0.94
C GLU A 72 -7.59 -12.87 1.28
N SER A 73 -7.53 -13.27 2.56
CA SER A 73 -8.35 -14.32 3.12
C SER A 73 -9.33 -13.71 4.11
N THR A 74 -10.01 -14.52 4.87
CA THR A 74 -10.91 -14.04 5.93
C THR A 74 -10.15 -13.45 7.12
N THR A 75 -8.87 -13.77 7.27
CA THR A 75 -8.08 -13.40 8.45
C THR A 75 -6.84 -12.55 8.16
N HIS A 76 -6.33 -12.59 6.94
CA HIS A 76 -5.06 -11.93 6.58
C HIS A 76 -5.12 -11.32 5.19
N ALA A 77 -4.22 -10.37 4.96
CA ALA A 77 -3.99 -9.81 3.63
C ALA A 77 -2.52 -9.43 3.50
N MET A 78 -1.94 -9.70 2.34
CA MET A 78 -0.56 -9.33 2.04
C MET A 78 -0.54 -7.95 1.39
N ILE A 79 0.27 -7.03 1.91
CA ILE A 79 0.48 -5.72 1.29
C ILE A 79 1.59 -5.85 0.26
N VAL A 80 1.32 -5.35 -0.95
CA VAL A 80 2.25 -5.40 -2.09
C VAL A 80 2.20 -4.09 -2.86
N GLY A 81 3.17 -3.89 -3.75
CA GLY A 81 3.15 -2.76 -4.68
C GLY A 81 3.11 -1.40 -4.01
N VAL A 82 3.74 -1.26 -2.84
CA VAL A 82 3.87 0.04 -2.18
C VAL A 82 4.96 0.82 -2.89
N GLY A 83 4.62 1.95 -3.45
CA GLY A 83 5.61 2.74 -4.16
C GLY A 83 5.17 4.16 -4.41
N THR A 84 6.15 5.03 -4.66
CA THR A 84 5.95 6.44 -4.95
C THR A 84 6.83 6.86 -6.11
N HIS A 85 6.26 7.61 -7.03
CA HIS A 85 7.00 8.21 -8.15
C HIS A 85 8.19 9.01 -7.60
N PRO A 86 9.40 8.86 -8.19
CA PRO A 86 10.59 9.53 -7.65
C PRO A 86 10.45 11.04 -7.42
N MET A 87 9.73 11.74 -8.30
CA MET A 87 9.53 13.18 -8.19
C MET A 87 8.59 13.60 -7.05
N TYR A 88 7.94 12.64 -6.40
CA TYR A 88 6.93 12.90 -5.37
C TYR A 88 7.25 12.24 -4.04
N ARG A 89 8.49 11.76 -3.88
CA ARG A 89 8.95 11.09 -2.64
C ARG A 89 9.17 12.11 -1.52
N ASN A 90 9.25 11.59 -0.29
CA ASN A 90 9.50 12.37 0.93
C ASN A 90 8.36 13.34 1.28
N LYS A 91 7.15 13.04 0.84
CA LYS A 91 5.94 13.81 1.15
C LYS A 91 4.91 13.02 1.95
N GLY A 92 5.24 11.76 2.31
CA GLY A 92 4.35 10.92 3.10
C GLY A 92 3.21 10.27 2.32
N TYR A 93 3.23 10.30 1.00
CA TYR A 93 2.13 9.76 0.18
C TYR A 93 1.98 8.25 0.34
N ALA A 94 3.09 7.50 0.30
CA ALA A 94 3.04 6.05 0.49
C ALA A 94 2.46 5.68 1.85
N THR A 95 2.87 6.41 2.90
CA THR A 95 2.36 6.21 4.25
C THR A 95 0.84 6.40 4.28
N LYS A 96 0.32 7.44 3.64
CA LYS A 96 -1.11 7.69 3.58
C LYS A 96 -1.86 6.53 2.89
N CYS A 97 -1.32 6.03 1.79
CA CYS A 97 -1.91 4.90 1.08
C CYS A 97 -1.91 3.63 1.93
N ILE A 98 -0.80 3.35 2.61
CA ILE A 98 -0.67 2.20 3.52
C ILE A 98 -1.67 2.29 4.66
N VAL A 99 -1.77 3.46 5.28
CA VAL A 99 -2.69 3.67 6.40
C VAL A 99 -4.14 3.45 5.98
N LYS A 100 -4.53 3.98 4.83
CA LYS A 100 -5.88 3.80 4.32
C LYS A 100 -6.18 2.32 4.07
N LEU A 101 -5.24 1.62 3.42
CA LEU A 101 -5.37 0.20 3.16
C LEU A 101 -5.47 -0.60 4.47
N CYS A 102 -4.56 -0.34 5.41
CA CYS A 102 -4.54 -1.05 6.68
C CYS A 102 -5.80 -0.81 7.50
N ASN A 103 -6.29 0.42 7.56
CA ASN A 103 -7.52 0.73 8.29
C ASN A 103 -8.70 -0.06 7.75
N ASN A 104 -8.83 -0.14 6.45
CA ASN A 104 -9.92 -0.90 5.85
C ASN A 104 -9.80 -2.40 6.10
N LEU A 105 -8.58 -2.94 6.04
CA LEU A 105 -8.34 -4.35 6.33
C LEU A 105 -8.62 -4.67 7.80
N ILE A 106 -8.15 -3.84 8.71
CA ILE A 106 -8.35 -4.04 10.15
C ILE A 106 -9.83 -3.94 10.51
N ASN A 107 -10.56 -3.02 9.89
CA ASN A 107 -12.00 -2.91 10.11
C ASN A 107 -12.76 -4.16 9.67
N GLU A 108 -12.22 -4.91 8.73
CA GLU A 108 -12.75 -6.20 8.29
C GLU A 108 -12.17 -7.38 9.08
N LYS A 109 -11.44 -7.10 10.15
CA LYS A 109 -10.80 -8.09 11.02
C LYS A 109 -9.74 -8.91 10.30
N LYS A 110 -9.12 -8.34 9.28
CA LYS A 110 -7.99 -8.95 8.57
C LYS A 110 -6.69 -8.36 9.09
N LYS A 111 -5.69 -9.19 9.25
CA LYS A 111 -4.37 -8.77 9.71
C LYS A 111 -3.48 -8.46 8.50
N PRO A 112 -3.07 -7.19 8.31
CA PRO A 112 -2.12 -6.86 7.26
C PRO A 112 -0.74 -7.44 7.56
N CYS A 113 -0.09 -7.99 6.53
CA CYS A 113 1.29 -8.44 6.63
C CYS A 113 2.04 -8.05 5.36
N LEU A 114 3.34 -7.96 5.45
CA LEU A 114 4.15 -7.63 4.29
C LEU A 114 5.58 -8.15 4.43
N PHE A 115 6.24 -8.26 3.28
CA PHE A 115 7.67 -8.49 3.21
C PHE A 115 8.36 -7.17 2.90
N TYR A 116 9.54 -6.95 3.42
CA TYR A 116 10.36 -5.81 3.05
C TYR A 116 11.82 -6.26 2.90
N ASP A 117 12.56 -5.55 2.05
CA ASP A 117 13.91 -5.93 1.65
C ASP A 117 14.98 -4.90 2.04
N ASN A 118 14.60 -3.81 2.72
CA ASN A 118 15.57 -2.84 3.20
C ASN A 118 15.14 -2.25 4.54
N GLU A 119 16.11 -1.79 5.33
CA GLU A 119 15.86 -1.30 6.67
C GLU A 119 15.03 -0.02 6.70
N ASP A 120 15.18 0.84 5.69
CA ASP A 120 14.43 2.10 5.65
C ASP A 120 12.94 1.86 5.51
N ALA A 121 12.55 0.94 4.63
CA ALA A 121 11.16 0.53 4.51
C ALA A 121 10.66 -0.09 5.82
N GLY A 122 11.47 -0.95 6.43
CA GLY A 122 11.14 -1.58 7.70
C GLY A 122 10.87 -0.58 8.81
N LYS A 123 11.65 0.50 8.87
CA LYS A 123 11.45 1.56 9.87
C LYS A 123 10.09 2.23 9.72
N ILE A 124 9.67 2.50 8.50
CA ILE A 124 8.37 3.11 8.23
C ILE A 124 7.24 2.20 8.73
N TYR A 125 7.30 0.92 8.42
CA TYR A 125 6.27 -0.03 8.82
C TYR A 125 6.23 -0.23 10.33
N LYS A 126 7.38 -0.33 10.98
CA LYS A 126 7.45 -0.47 12.45
C LYS A 126 6.86 0.75 13.14
N LYS A 127 7.10 1.94 12.62
CA LYS A 127 6.53 3.17 13.14
C LYS A 127 5.00 3.16 13.07
N LEU A 128 4.43 2.52 12.04
CA LEU A 128 2.99 2.38 11.90
C LEU A 128 2.38 1.29 12.78
N GLY A 129 3.20 0.46 13.41
CA GLY A 129 2.74 -0.58 14.34
C GLY A 129 2.95 -2.01 13.88
N PHE A 130 3.64 -2.22 12.77
CA PHE A 130 3.99 -3.56 12.33
C PHE A 130 5.08 -4.16 13.21
N LYS A 131 5.01 -5.46 13.45
CA LYS A 131 6.03 -6.20 14.22
C LYS A 131 6.65 -7.28 13.36
N GLU A 132 7.96 -7.46 13.53
CA GLU A 132 8.67 -8.54 12.87
C GLU A 132 8.24 -9.90 13.43
N VAL A 133 8.00 -10.84 12.52
CA VAL A 133 7.70 -12.23 12.87
C VAL A 133 8.72 -13.19 12.25
N GLY A 134 9.63 -12.64 11.44
CA GLY A 134 10.73 -13.36 10.83
C GLY A 134 11.58 -12.35 10.10
N GLN A 135 12.67 -12.80 9.51
CA GLN A 135 13.53 -11.90 8.74
C GLN A 135 12.74 -11.37 7.54
N TRP A 136 12.61 -10.05 7.45
CA TRP A 136 11.95 -9.35 6.34
C TRP A 136 10.43 -9.56 6.24
N VAL A 137 9.81 -10.15 7.26
CA VAL A 137 8.35 -10.34 7.32
C VAL A 137 7.80 -9.64 8.56
N ILE A 138 6.80 -8.81 8.38
CA ILE A 138 6.17 -8.09 9.48
C ILE A 138 4.65 -8.17 9.40
N TYR A 139 4.00 -8.14 10.56
CA TYR A 139 2.56 -8.08 10.70
C TYR A 139 2.16 -6.81 11.42
N TYR A 140 0.98 -6.31 11.15
CA TYR A 140 0.33 -5.37 12.03
C TYR A 140 -0.38 -6.14 13.15
N VAL A 141 -0.12 -5.73 14.39
CA VAL A 141 -0.66 -6.42 15.57
C VAL A 141 -1.64 -5.55 16.33
#